data_970ea43c704b0b1c0cadc4a4f8c0ddfa
#
_entry.id   970ea43c704b0b1c0cadc4a4f8c0ddfa
#
_cell.length_a   1.000
_cell.length_b   1.000
_cell.length_c   1.000
_cell.angle_alpha   90.00
_cell.angle_beta   90.00
_cell.angle_gamma   90.00
#
_symmetry.space_group_name_H-M   'P 1'
#
loop_
_entity.id
_entity.type
_entity.pdbx_description
1 polymer ?
#
loop_
_entity_poly.entity_id
_entity_poly.type
_entity_poly.pdbx_seq_one_letter_code
_entity_poly.pdbx_strand_id
1 'polypeptide(L)'
;MLGHVTETRQADGGVLVVGGGFAGAYVARLLGHRGATIVSKENFMLYTPLLPEAASGTLEPRHCVVPLRVMCPHAELILGAVIALDLEAQTVAVETDEGLQTVEWRDLVLTVGAVPRTLPIPGLSEHGISFKTLTDAIYLRNHVLHQLEAADAALDEEERTRRLTFVFVGAGYAGVEALAELSDLAEDALRYYPRLRSTRRRWVLVDAAPRILPDIPPPLGDYAAAELGKRGVEIHVGTTLESVSADEAVLGNEMRIPTNTLVWTAGVTPNPALREWPLPLDEKGRIEVDQFLRVGEHEHVWALGDCARVPNTRGDQPDPPTCQHALRQARRLAKNLTGTPEPYGYLMLGQVATLGRHKGIAEVLGLGLRGFLGWWVTRSYHLYQLPLWQRKVRVVVDWTVALFFRRDISELGQLGHPEKLS
;
A
#
# COMPACT_ATOMS: atom_id res chain seq x y z
N MET A 1 -28.89 13.23 -9.55
CA MET A 1 -29.43 12.86 -10.87
C MET A 1 -28.73 11.56 -11.25
N LEU A 2 -29.42 10.43 -11.25
CA LEU A 2 -28.89 9.18 -11.75
C LEU A 2 -28.67 9.35 -13.26
N GLY A 3 -27.41 9.34 -13.70
CA GLY A 3 -27.05 9.40 -15.12
C GLY A 3 -27.75 8.27 -15.87
N HIS A 4 -28.15 8.54 -17.10
CA HIS A 4 -28.76 7.51 -17.95
C HIS A 4 -27.81 6.31 -18.06
N VAL A 5 -28.31 5.12 -17.75
CA VAL A 5 -27.63 3.85 -18.08
C VAL A 5 -27.46 3.84 -19.59
N THR A 6 -26.24 3.95 -20.07
CA THR A 6 -25.99 4.13 -21.50
C THR A 6 -25.76 2.80 -22.23
N GLU A 7 -25.34 1.75 -21.52
CA GLU A 7 -25.07 0.46 -22.17
C GLU A 7 -25.08 -0.68 -21.15
N THR A 8 -25.71 -1.81 -21.54
CA THR A 8 -25.59 -3.08 -20.84
C THR A 8 -24.68 -3.97 -21.65
N ARG A 9 -23.66 -4.55 -21.03
CA ARG A 9 -22.68 -5.42 -21.66
C ARG A 9 -22.44 -6.67 -20.84
N GLN A 10 -22.03 -7.75 -21.48
CA GLN A 10 -21.63 -8.98 -20.81
C GLN A 10 -20.12 -9.00 -20.59
N ALA A 11 -19.68 -9.48 -19.42
CA ALA A 11 -18.24 -9.70 -19.15
C ALA A 11 -17.67 -10.74 -20.12
N ASP A 12 -16.49 -10.50 -20.65
CA ASP A 12 -15.81 -11.43 -21.56
C ASP A 12 -15.59 -12.79 -20.88
N GLY A 13 -15.95 -13.87 -21.56
CA GLY A 13 -15.93 -15.23 -21.03
C GLY A 13 -16.87 -15.44 -19.82
N GLY A 14 -17.70 -14.46 -19.47
CA GLY A 14 -18.62 -14.47 -18.32
C GLY A 14 -17.91 -14.28 -16.96
N VAL A 15 -16.63 -13.99 -16.90
CA VAL A 15 -15.87 -13.76 -15.65
C VAL A 15 -15.62 -12.28 -15.45
N LEU A 16 -16.15 -11.74 -14.36
CA LEU A 16 -15.96 -10.34 -13.96
C LEU A 16 -15.08 -10.26 -12.72
N VAL A 17 -13.95 -9.56 -12.81
CA VAL A 17 -13.02 -9.29 -11.71
C VAL A 17 -13.15 -7.83 -11.29
N VAL A 18 -13.50 -7.57 -10.04
CA VAL A 18 -13.67 -6.22 -9.49
C VAL A 18 -12.46 -5.85 -8.63
N GLY A 19 -11.64 -4.92 -9.14
CA GLY A 19 -10.43 -4.42 -8.48
C GLY A 19 -9.14 -4.82 -9.18
N GLY A 20 -8.30 -3.83 -9.52
CA GLY A 20 -7.02 -3.97 -10.25
C GLY A 20 -5.78 -4.13 -9.37
N GLY A 21 -5.94 -4.47 -8.08
CA GLY A 21 -4.83 -4.72 -7.16
C GLY A 21 -4.13 -6.08 -7.37
N PHE A 22 -3.31 -6.50 -6.39
CA PHE A 22 -2.57 -7.77 -6.48
C PHE A 22 -3.46 -8.97 -6.81
N ALA A 23 -4.55 -9.16 -6.06
CA ALA A 23 -5.43 -10.30 -6.27
C ALA A 23 -6.08 -10.26 -7.66
N GLY A 24 -6.77 -9.17 -7.99
CA GLY A 24 -7.55 -9.08 -9.22
C GLY A 24 -6.71 -9.08 -10.49
N ALA A 25 -5.61 -8.34 -10.53
CA ALA A 25 -4.71 -8.34 -11.67
C ALA A 25 -4.13 -9.74 -11.98
N TYR A 26 -3.81 -10.52 -10.94
CA TYR A 26 -3.33 -11.90 -11.15
C TYR A 26 -4.46 -12.86 -11.54
N VAL A 27 -5.67 -12.72 -11.01
CA VAL A 27 -6.83 -13.51 -11.47
C VAL A 27 -7.11 -13.20 -12.94
N ALA A 28 -7.24 -11.93 -13.32
CA ALA A 28 -7.49 -11.52 -14.69
C ALA A 28 -6.38 -12.00 -15.66
N ARG A 29 -5.10 -11.91 -15.25
CA ARG A 29 -3.97 -12.42 -16.04
C ARG A 29 -4.05 -13.93 -16.28
N LEU A 30 -4.42 -14.69 -15.25
CA LEU A 30 -4.46 -16.16 -15.30
C LEU A 30 -5.68 -16.68 -16.08
N LEU A 31 -6.79 -15.95 -16.05
CA LEU A 31 -8.04 -16.33 -16.71
C LEU A 31 -8.21 -15.70 -18.09
N GLY A 32 -7.47 -14.67 -18.44
CA GLY A 32 -7.67 -13.87 -19.65
C GLY A 32 -7.76 -14.69 -20.94
N HIS A 33 -7.01 -15.80 -21.07
CA HIS A 33 -7.08 -16.71 -22.22
C HIS A 33 -8.44 -17.43 -22.39
N ARG A 34 -9.28 -17.42 -21.35
CA ARG A 34 -10.65 -17.99 -21.38
C ARG A 34 -11.71 -16.91 -21.46
N GLY A 35 -11.30 -15.66 -21.58
CA GLY A 35 -12.13 -14.47 -21.42
C GLY A 35 -12.28 -14.09 -19.96
N ALA A 36 -11.95 -12.84 -19.64
CA ALA A 36 -12.22 -12.20 -18.36
C ALA A 36 -12.29 -10.69 -18.54
N THR A 37 -13.19 -10.03 -17.82
CA THR A 37 -13.25 -8.57 -17.75
C THR A 37 -12.79 -8.14 -16.37
N ILE A 38 -11.90 -7.15 -16.30
CA ILE A 38 -11.45 -6.53 -15.04
C ILE A 38 -11.94 -5.10 -14.97
N VAL A 39 -12.62 -4.74 -13.88
CA VAL A 39 -12.99 -3.36 -13.55
C VAL A 39 -12.00 -2.80 -12.55
N SER A 40 -11.41 -1.66 -12.86
CA SER A 40 -10.43 -1.00 -11.99
C SER A 40 -10.52 0.52 -12.11
N LYS A 41 -10.38 1.24 -10.99
CA LYS A 41 -10.27 2.71 -10.98
C LYS A 41 -9.00 3.19 -11.66
N GLU A 42 -7.92 2.42 -11.53
CA GLU A 42 -6.62 2.73 -12.11
C GLU A 42 -6.31 1.79 -13.28
N ASN A 43 -5.60 2.27 -14.29
CA ASN A 43 -5.15 1.46 -15.41
C ASN A 43 -3.89 0.61 -15.10
N PHE A 44 -3.50 0.58 -13.82
CA PHE A 44 -2.30 -0.13 -13.35
C PHE A 44 -2.54 -0.86 -12.03
N MET A 45 -1.74 -1.89 -11.79
CA MET A 45 -1.54 -2.47 -10.47
C MET A 45 -0.36 -1.76 -9.78
N LEU A 46 -0.56 -1.25 -8.57
CA LEU A 46 0.52 -0.71 -7.76
C LEU A 46 1.25 -1.84 -7.02
N TYR A 47 2.57 -1.93 -7.21
CA TYR A 47 3.42 -2.84 -6.45
C TYR A 47 3.86 -2.17 -5.13
N THR A 48 2.97 -2.18 -4.16
CA THR A 48 3.09 -1.46 -2.88
C THR A 48 4.38 -1.71 -2.11
N PRO A 49 5.05 -2.90 -2.16
CA PRO A 49 6.32 -3.09 -1.45
C PRO A 49 7.48 -2.18 -1.91
N LEU A 50 7.37 -1.57 -3.09
CA LEU A 50 8.38 -0.61 -3.58
C LEU A 50 7.98 0.86 -3.35
N LEU A 51 6.85 1.11 -2.70
CA LEU A 51 6.35 2.45 -2.44
C LEU A 51 7.29 3.30 -1.57
N PRO A 52 7.93 2.77 -0.51
CA PRO A 52 8.92 3.51 0.28
C PRO A 52 10.11 4.01 -0.55
N GLU A 53 10.60 3.17 -1.48
CA GLU A 53 11.71 3.56 -2.37
C GLU A 53 11.28 4.63 -3.39
N ALA A 54 10.02 4.60 -3.87
CA ALA A 54 9.46 5.65 -4.70
C ALA A 54 9.31 6.97 -3.93
N ALA A 55 8.86 6.91 -2.68
CA ALA A 55 8.75 8.08 -1.81
C ALA A 55 10.12 8.70 -1.48
N SER A 56 11.18 7.90 -1.40
CA SER A 56 12.52 8.43 -1.12
C SER A 56 13.29 8.87 -2.37
N GLY A 57 12.73 8.67 -3.58
CA GLY A 57 13.44 8.98 -4.84
C GLY A 57 14.55 7.98 -5.18
N THR A 58 14.62 6.85 -4.51
CA THR A 58 15.52 5.74 -4.88
C THR A 58 15.02 5.04 -6.14
N LEU A 59 13.70 5.05 -6.35
CA LEU A 59 13.00 4.45 -7.48
C LEU A 59 12.12 5.51 -8.15
N GLU A 60 12.13 5.55 -9.50
CA GLU A 60 11.17 6.36 -10.26
C GLU A 60 9.73 5.87 -9.96
N PRO A 61 8.81 6.74 -9.53
CA PRO A 61 7.46 6.33 -9.12
C PRO A 61 6.72 5.47 -10.16
N ARG A 62 6.91 5.74 -11.47
CA ARG A 62 6.30 4.94 -12.55
C ARG A 62 6.84 3.51 -12.64
N HIS A 63 7.97 3.20 -12.01
CA HIS A 63 8.55 1.87 -12.06
C HIS A 63 7.95 0.91 -11.03
N CYS A 64 7.28 1.41 -9.98
CA CYS A 64 6.53 0.58 -9.05
C CYS A 64 5.08 0.29 -9.47
N VAL A 65 4.63 0.80 -10.63
CA VAL A 65 3.31 0.47 -11.20
C VAL A 65 3.43 -0.44 -12.41
N VAL A 66 2.43 -1.29 -12.60
CA VAL A 66 2.37 -2.27 -13.67
C VAL A 66 1.09 -2.07 -14.47
N PRO A 67 1.17 -1.60 -15.75
CA PRO A 67 -0.03 -1.35 -16.54
C PRO A 67 -0.86 -2.62 -16.72
N LEU A 68 -2.15 -2.57 -16.39
CA LEU A 68 -3.05 -3.72 -16.45
C LEU A 68 -3.19 -4.26 -17.88
N ARG A 69 -3.28 -3.41 -18.89
CA ARG A 69 -3.35 -3.85 -20.29
C ARG A 69 -2.11 -4.61 -20.76
N VAL A 70 -0.94 -4.34 -20.16
CA VAL A 70 0.30 -5.08 -20.46
C VAL A 70 0.41 -6.35 -19.62
N MET A 71 -0.05 -6.29 -18.36
CA MET A 71 -0.01 -7.44 -17.46
C MET A 71 -1.05 -8.50 -17.82
N CYS A 72 -2.22 -8.06 -18.29
CA CYS A 72 -3.39 -8.88 -18.60
C CYS A 72 -3.80 -8.68 -20.08
N PRO A 73 -2.96 -9.04 -21.08
CA PRO A 73 -3.19 -8.69 -22.48
C PRO A 73 -4.41 -9.38 -23.11
N HIS A 74 -4.93 -10.42 -22.47
CA HIS A 74 -6.07 -11.19 -22.92
C HIS A 74 -7.33 -10.95 -22.10
N ALA A 75 -7.26 -10.07 -21.08
CA ALA A 75 -8.42 -9.65 -20.31
C ALA A 75 -8.88 -8.28 -20.79
N GLU A 76 -10.19 -8.09 -20.83
CA GLU A 76 -10.78 -6.80 -21.09
C GLU A 76 -10.65 -5.90 -19.85
N LEU A 77 -10.28 -4.63 -20.04
CA LEU A 77 -10.19 -3.65 -18.96
C LEU A 77 -11.23 -2.56 -19.10
N ILE A 78 -12.10 -2.44 -18.09
CA ILE A 78 -13.02 -1.30 -17.89
C ILE A 78 -12.39 -0.40 -16.81
N LEU A 79 -12.12 0.87 -17.18
CA LEU A 79 -11.71 1.88 -16.21
C LEU A 79 -12.95 2.48 -15.56
N GLY A 80 -13.09 2.26 -14.26
CA GLY A 80 -14.27 2.72 -13.54
C GLY A 80 -14.36 2.16 -12.13
N ALA A 81 -15.40 2.57 -11.42
CA ALA A 81 -15.71 2.12 -10.07
C ALA A 81 -17.01 1.33 -10.07
N VAL A 82 -17.00 0.12 -9.49
CA VAL A 82 -18.25 -0.57 -9.18
C VAL A 82 -18.92 0.15 -8.02
N ILE A 83 -20.14 0.67 -8.27
CA ILE A 83 -20.94 1.42 -7.30
C ILE A 83 -22.13 0.66 -6.77
N ALA A 84 -22.59 -0.39 -7.49
CA ALA A 84 -23.67 -1.25 -7.04
C ALA A 84 -23.46 -2.69 -7.50
N LEU A 85 -23.97 -3.63 -6.74
CA LEU A 85 -23.94 -5.08 -6.99
C LEU A 85 -25.34 -5.65 -6.81
N ASP A 86 -25.85 -6.33 -7.85
CA ASP A 86 -27.07 -7.13 -7.80
C ASP A 86 -26.71 -8.60 -8.02
N LEU A 87 -26.87 -9.41 -6.97
CA LEU A 87 -26.53 -10.83 -6.99
C LEU A 87 -27.62 -11.68 -7.67
N GLU A 88 -28.88 -11.24 -7.64
CA GLU A 88 -30.00 -11.96 -8.26
C GLU A 88 -30.00 -11.75 -9.78
N ALA A 89 -29.83 -10.49 -10.21
CA ALA A 89 -29.72 -10.15 -11.62
C ALA A 89 -28.35 -10.50 -12.22
N GLN A 90 -27.37 -10.86 -11.39
CA GLN A 90 -25.97 -11.12 -11.78
C GLN A 90 -25.35 -9.94 -12.55
N THR A 91 -25.54 -8.72 -12.03
CA THR A 91 -25.04 -7.48 -12.64
C THR A 91 -24.26 -6.63 -11.65
N VAL A 92 -23.36 -5.80 -12.18
CA VAL A 92 -22.77 -4.68 -11.45
C VAL A 92 -23.01 -3.38 -12.20
N ALA A 93 -23.18 -2.29 -11.46
CA ALA A 93 -23.17 -0.94 -12.03
C ALA A 93 -21.75 -0.36 -11.90
N VAL A 94 -21.18 0.05 -13.02
CA VAL A 94 -19.82 0.62 -13.11
C VAL A 94 -19.94 2.09 -13.50
N GLU A 95 -19.46 2.97 -12.66
CA GLU A 95 -19.28 4.38 -12.96
C GLU A 95 -17.95 4.58 -13.70
N THR A 96 -18.02 5.14 -14.91
CA THR A 96 -16.89 5.46 -15.78
C THR A 96 -16.89 6.93 -16.16
N ASP A 97 -15.83 7.43 -16.76
CA ASP A 97 -15.77 8.82 -17.28
C ASP A 97 -16.83 9.09 -18.36
N GLU A 98 -17.32 8.04 -19.05
CA GLU A 98 -18.35 8.14 -20.10
C GLU A 98 -19.77 7.99 -19.57
N GLY A 99 -19.92 7.65 -18.28
CA GLY A 99 -21.21 7.48 -17.62
C GLY A 99 -21.37 6.12 -16.94
N LEU A 100 -22.60 5.76 -16.61
CA LEU A 100 -22.94 4.54 -15.92
C LEU A 100 -23.14 3.38 -16.92
N GLN A 101 -22.42 2.28 -16.68
CA GLN A 101 -22.51 1.03 -17.44
C GLN A 101 -23.02 -0.09 -16.54
N THR A 102 -23.84 -0.99 -17.08
CA THR A 102 -24.21 -2.25 -16.43
C THR A 102 -23.40 -3.39 -17.04
N VAL A 103 -22.73 -4.19 -16.21
CA VAL A 103 -21.97 -5.36 -16.66
C VAL A 103 -22.58 -6.62 -16.07
N GLU A 104 -23.01 -7.52 -16.94
CA GLU A 104 -23.52 -8.85 -16.58
C GLU A 104 -22.35 -9.83 -16.40
N TRP A 105 -22.48 -10.76 -15.46
CA TRP A 105 -21.47 -11.76 -15.18
C TRP A 105 -22.09 -13.15 -14.93
N ARG A 106 -21.30 -14.19 -15.19
CA ARG A 106 -21.60 -15.56 -14.75
C ARG A 106 -20.84 -15.85 -13.46
N ASP A 107 -19.53 -15.52 -13.41
CA ASP A 107 -18.67 -15.67 -12.24
C ASP A 107 -18.14 -14.29 -11.83
N LEU A 108 -18.38 -13.90 -10.58
CA LEU A 108 -17.94 -12.62 -10.00
C LEU A 108 -16.77 -12.84 -9.04
N VAL A 109 -15.69 -12.10 -9.22
CA VAL A 109 -14.50 -12.13 -8.37
C VAL A 109 -14.28 -10.78 -7.72
N LEU A 110 -14.52 -10.69 -6.42
CA LEU A 110 -14.38 -9.46 -5.63
C LEU A 110 -12.96 -9.35 -5.05
N THR A 111 -12.24 -8.30 -5.46
CA THR A 111 -10.83 -8.04 -5.07
C THR A 111 -10.58 -6.56 -4.83
N VAL A 112 -11.57 -5.87 -4.24
CA VAL A 112 -11.55 -4.42 -4.03
C VAL A 112 -10.54 -3.96 -2.98
N GLY A 113 -9.87 -4.88 -2.30
CA GLY A 113 -8.78 -4.60 -1.39
C GLY A 113 -9.18 -3.87 -0.12
N ALA A 114 -8.24 -3.08 0.40
CA ALA A 114 -8.39 -2.31 1.63
C ALA A 114 -7.90 -0.87 1.44
N VAL A 115 -8.46 0.03 2.23
CA VAL A 115 -8.10 1.46 2.29
C VAL A 115 -7.44 1.79 3.63
N PRO A 116 -6.75 2.94 3.78
CA PRO A 116 -6.25 3.38 5.07
C PRO A 116 -7.40 3.45 6.11
N ARG A 117 -7.13 2.92 7.28
CA ARG A 117 -8.10 2.99 8.38
C ARG A 117 -8.03 4.37 9.03
N THR A 118 -9.01 5.22 8.80
CA THR A 118 -9.14 6.48 9.51
C THR A 118 -9.87 6.24 10.83
N LEU A 119 -9.24 6.62 11.94
CA LEU A 119 -9.85 6.60 13.26
C LEU A 119 -10.49 7.95 13.58
N PRO A 120 -11.51 8.02 14.46
CA PRO A 120 -12.13 9.27 14.88
C PRO A 120 -11.24 10.04 15.87
N ILE A 121 -10.01 10.32 15.47
CA ILE A 121 -9.04 11.11 16.22
C ILE A 121 -9.16 12.55 15.77
N PRO A 122 -9.34 13.52 16.70
CA PRO A 122 -9.46 14.93 16.37
C PRO A 122 -8.31 15.43 15.47
N GLY A 123 -8.65 16.03 14.33
CA GLY A 123 -7.72 16.59 13.35
C GLY A 123 -7.02 15.59 12.45
N LEU A 124 -7.22 14.28 12.61
CA LEU A 124 -6.52 13.27 11.79
C LEU A 124 -6.92 13.35 10.32
N SER A 125 -8.20 13.53 10.02
CA SER A 125 -8.71 13.63 8.65
C SER A 125 -8.20 14.89 7.92
N GLU A 126 -7.94 15.96 8.66
CA GLU A 126 -7.53 17.25 8.12
C GLU A 126 -6.01 17.39 7.97
N HIS A 127 -5.25 16.79 8.89
CA HIS A 127 -3.80 17.01 9.01
C HIS A 127 -2.95 15.74 8.80
N GLY A 128 -3.56 14.56 8.80
CA GLY A 128 -2.86 13.29 8.59
C GLY A 128 -2.52 13.07 7.12
N ILE A 129 -1.28 12.68 6.85
CA ILE A 129 -0.81 12.29 5.51
C ILE A 129 -0.87 10.76 5.41
N SER A 130 -1.62 10.24 4.45
CA SER A 130 -1.69 8.80 4.16
C SER A 130 -0.41 8.28 3.48
N PHE A 131 -0.18 6.96 3.57
CA PHE A 131 0.88 6.29 2.82
C PHE A 131 0.40 4.92 2.31
N LYS A 132 -0.44 4.92 1.27
CA LYS A 132 -1.03 3.70 0.69
C LYS A 132 -1.01 3.69 -0.84
N THR A 133 -1.10 4.85 -1.47
CA THR A 133 -1.16 5.02 -2.92
C THR A 133 0.13 5.58 -3.49
N LEU A 134 0.29 5.52 -4.81
CA LEU A 134 1.43 6.18 -5.48
C LEU A 134 1.39 7.69 -5.29
N THR A 135 0.20 8.27 -5.32
CA THR A 135 0.00 9.71 -5.09
C THR A 135 0.45 10.10 -3.68
N ASP A 136 0.14 9.28 -2.67
CA ASP A 136 0.62 9.52 -1.30
C ASP A 136 2.15 9.53 -1.22
N ALA A 137 2.81 8.58 -1.90
CA ALA A 137 4.27 8.50 -1.90
C ALA A 137 4.93 9.73 -2.54
N ILE A 138 4.39 10.18 -3.69
CA ILE A 138 4.87 11.39 -4.38
C ILE A 138 4.61 12.63 -3.52
N TYR A 139 3.40 12.74 -2.96
CA TYR A 139 3.04 13.84 -2.08
C TYR A 139 3.96 13.91 -0.85
N LEU A 140 4.14 12.79 -0.16
CA LEU A 140 4.96 12.73 1.06
C LEU A 140 6.43 13.05 0.77
N ARG A 141 6.97 12.60 -0.37
CA ARG A 141 8.30 13.00 -0.83
C ARG A 141 8.41 14.51 -0.98
N ASN A 142 7.50 15.11 -1.74
CA ASN A 142 7.49 16.55 -1.98
C ASN A 142 7.27 17.32 -0.67
N HIS A 143 6.40 16.83 0.22
CA HIS A 143 6.16 17.42 1.52
C HIS A 143 7.41 17.44 2.39
N VAL A 144 8.19 16.36 2.46
CA VAL A 144 9.45 16.31 3.22
C VAL A 144 10.45 17.32 2.66
N LEU A 145 10.59 17.42 1.34
CA LEU A 145 11.47 18.40 0.70
C LEU A 145 10.99 19.84 0.96
N HIS A 146 9.69 20.09 0.84
CA HIS A 146 9.08 21.38 1.16
C HIS A 146 9.32 21.79 2.62
N GLN A 147 9.25 20.86 3.58
CA GLN A 147 9.57 21.15 4.97
C GLN A 147 11.03 21.54 5.16
N LEU A 148 11.97 20.97 4.40
CA LEU A 148 13.37 21.37 4.42
C LEU A 148 13.54 22.79 3.86
N GLU A 149 12.95 23.14 2.71
CA GLU A 149 12.97 24.49 2.13
C GLU A 149 12.40 25.53 3.10
N ALA A 150 11.22 25.24 3.66
CA ALA A 150 10.57 26.14 4.60
C ALA A 150 11.35 26.29 5.92
N ALA A 151 12.01 25.23 6.39
CA ALA A 151 12.87 25.29 7.57
C ALA A 151 14.13 26.13 7.32
N ASP A 152 14.74 26.04 6.12
CA ASP A 152 15.90 26.87 5.75
C ASP A 152 15.56 28.35 5.66
N ALA A 153 14.34 28.67 5.21
CA ALA A 153 13.81 30.03 5.14
C ALA A 153 13.32 30.57 6.49
N ALA A 154 13.00 29.72 7.46
CA ALA A 154 12.44 30.12 8.75
C ALA A 154 13.41 30.99 9.56
N LEU A 155 12.89 32.11 10.07
CA LEU A 155 13.64 33.04 10.93
C LEU A 155 13.57 32.64 12.40
N ASP A 156 12.49 31.99 12.80
CA ASP A 156 12.26 31.50 14.15
C ASP A 156 12.75 30.06 14.31
N GLU A 157 13.45 29.78 15.42
CA GLU A 157 14.01 28.48 15.73
C GLU A 157 12.94 27.46 16.11
N GLU A 158 11.84 27.89 16.72
CA GLU A 158 10.72 27.04 17.09
C GLU A 158 9.99 26.57 15.81
N GLU A 159 9.73 27.47 14.86
CA GLU A 159 9.17 27.12 13.56
C GLU A 159 10.09 26.16 12.80
N ARG A 160 11.40 26.46 12.78
CA ARG A 160 12.39 25.60 12.12
C ARG A 160 12.38 24.18 12.70
N THR A 161 12.38 24.06 14.02
CA THR A 161 12.34 22.78 14.74
C THR A 161 11.06 22.01 14.42
N ARG A 162 9.92 22.67 14.41
CA ARG A 162 8.61 22.08 14.10
C ARG A 162 8.57 21.53 12.68
N ARG A 163 9.11 22.25 11.69
CA ARG A 163 9.18 21.80 10.29
C ARG A 163 10.13 20.62 10.10
N LEU A 164 11.17 20.50 10.91
CA LEU A 164 12.13 19.39 10.88
C LEU A 164 11.75 18.22 11.80
N THR A 165 10.53 18.23 12.31
CA THR A 165 9.96 17.13 13.11
C THR A 165 8.94 16.37 12.28
N PHE A 166 9.15 15.06 12.10
CA PHE A 166 8.33 14.16 11.29
C PHE A 166 7.79 13.04 12.18
N VAL A 167 6.48 12.98 12.34
CA VAL A 167 5.79 11.99 13.19
C VAL A 167 5.11 10.95 12.32
N PHE A 168 5.45 9.68 12.54
CA PHE A 168 4.85 8.52 11.87
C PHE A 168 4.04 7.72 12.89
N VAL A 169 2.77 7.52 12.62
CA VAL A 169 1.87 6.72 13.46
C VAL A 169 1.54 5.43 12.75
N GLY A 170 1.95 4.31 13.35
CA GLY A 170 1.91 2.97 12.80
C GLY A 170 3.31 2.43 12.51
N ALA A 171 3.80 1.51 13.36
CA ALA A 171 5.14 0.92 13.25
C ALA A 171 5.12 -0.48 12.62
N GLY A 172 4.16 -0.75 11.72
CA GLY A 172 4.18 -1.87 10.80
C GLY A 172 5.15 -1.64 9.64
N TYR A 173 5.11 -2.51 8.63
CA TYR A 173 6.00 -2.43 7.45
C TYR A 173 5.98 -1.06 6.79
N ALA A 174 4.80 -0.55 6.44
CA ALA A 174 4.66 0.72 5.72
C ALA A 174 5.28 1.91 6.47
N GLY A 175 5.02 2.02 7.79
CA GLY A 175 5.54 3.12 8.60
C GLY A 175 7.05 3.04 8.80
N VAL A 176 7.56 1.87 9.15
CA VAL A 176 9.00 1.63 9.36
C VAL A 176 9.80 1.89 8.09
N GLU A 177 9.35 1.33 6.96
CA GLU A 177 10.06 1.46 5.69
C GLU A 177 9.99 2.88 5.12
N ALA A 178 8.81 3.53 5.19
CA ALA A 178 8.65 4.91 4.73
C ALA A 178 9.49 5.87 5.57
N LEU A 179 9.44 5.76 6.90
CA LEU A 179 10.26 6.59 7.80
C LEU A 179 11.76 6.40 7.51
N ALA A 180 12.21 5.15 7.38
CA ALA A 180 13.60 4.83 7.12
C ALA A 180 14.10 5.42 5.79
N GLU A 181 13.35 5.24 4.72
CA GLU A 181 13.70 5.73 3.39
C GLU A 181 13.63 7.26 3.28
N LEU A 182 12.59 7.89 3.87
CA LEU A 182 12.45 9.36 3.85
C LEU A 182 13.47 10.06 4.75
N SER A 183 13.87 9.43 5.86
CA SER A 183 14.95 9.98 6.68
C SER A 183 16.29 9.96 5.93
N ASP A 184 16.55 8.95 5.09
CA ASP A 184 17.72 8.90 4.21
C ASP A 184 17.63 9.97 3.10
N LEU A 185 16.44 10.24 2.53
CA LEU A 185 16.24 11.33 1.57
C LEU A 185 16.58 12.68 2.21
N ALA A 186 16.05 12.94 3.41
CA ALA A 186 16.31 14.19 4.12
C ALA A 186 17.80 14.37 4.44
N GLU A 187 18.50 13.30 4.89
CA GLU A 187 19.96 13.36 5.13
C GLU A 187 20.76 13.60 3.84
N ASP A 188 20.38 12.98 2.72
CA ASP A 188 21.00 13.23 1.41
C ASP A 188 20.79 14.68 0.96
N ALA A 189 19.63 15.29 1.27
CA ALA A 189 19.28 16.65 0.90
C ALA A 189 20.05 17.73 1.71
N LEU A 190 20.31 17.48 3.01
CA LEU A 190 20.84 18.47 3.95
C LEU A 190 22.14 19.13 3.53
N ARG A 191 22.95 18.49 2.70
CA ARG A 191 24.19 19.11 2.17
C ARG A 191 23.92 20.39 1.37
N TYR A 192 22.72 20.50 0.78
CA TYR A 192 22.30 21.66 0.01
C TYR A 192 21.68 22.76 0.87
N TYR A 193 21.44 22.49 2.18
CA TYR A 193 20.88 23.40 3.17
C TYR A 193 21.92 23.71 4.28
N PRO A 194 22.92 24.58 4.04
CA PRO A 194 24.00 24.85 5.01
C PRO A 194 23.48 25.31 6.38
N ARG A 195 22.38 26.06 6.40
CA ARG A 195 21.74 26.55 7.64
C ARG A 195 21.16 25.45 8.51
N LEU A 196 20.74 24.34 7.90
CA LEU A 196 20.10 23.22 8.59
C LEU A 196 21.07 22.14 9.07
N ARG A 197 22.37 22.21 8.72
CA ARG A 197 23.37 21.16 9.04
C ARG A 197 23.50 20.92 10.54
N SER A 198 23.43 21.97 11.34
CA SER A 198 23.53 21.90 12.81
C SER A 198 22.17 21.74 13.50
N THR A 199 21.06 21.93 12.78
CA THR A 199 19.72 21.79 13.36
C THR A 199 19.34 20.31 13.45
N ARG A 200 18.84 19.89 14.60
CA ARG A 200 18.38 18.51 14.82
C ARG A 200 17.12 18.23 13.99
N ARG A 201 17.14 17.16 13.18
CA ARG A 201 15.94 16.57 12.59
C ARG A 201 15.39 15.57 13.57
N ARG A 202 14.09 15.56 13.72
CA ARG A 202 13.43 14.71 14.69
C ARG A 202 12.48 13.76 13.93
N TRP A 203 12.79 12.48 13.96
CA TRP A 203 11.98 11.42 13.38
C TRP A 203 11.35 10.62 14.51
N VAL A 204 10.04 10.60 14.57
CA VAL A 204 9.27 9.98 15.66
C VAL A 204 8.39 8.90 15.09
N LEU A 205 8.49 7.68 15.63
CA LEU A 205 7.67 6.53 15.27
C LEU A 205 6.81 6.14 16.46
N VAL A 206 5.49 6.15 16.28
CA VAL A 206 4.49 5.89 17.35
C VAL A 206 3.67 4.66 16.96
N ASP A 207 3.43 3.75 17.91
CA ASP A 207 2.52 2.62 17.71
C ASP A 207 1.84 2.21 19.02
N ALA A 208 0.58 1.82 18.92
CA ALA A 208 -0.18 1.25 20.03
C ALA A 208 0.32 -0.16 20.42
N ALA A 209 0.94 -0.89 19.50
CA ALA A 209 1.54 -2.19 19.77
C ALA A 209 2.77 -2.05 20.71
N PRO A 210 3.12 -3.10 21.47
CA PRO A 210 4.24 -3.06 22.41
C PRO A 210 5.62 -3.10 21.75
N ARG A 211 5.68 -3.27 20.40
CA ARG A 211 6.92 -3.29 19.62
C ARG A 211 6.69 -2.89 18.18
N ILE A 212 7.72 -2.46 17.48
CA ILE A 212 7.67 -2.24 16.04
C ILE A 212 7.67 -3.57 15.28
N LEU A 213 7.14 -3.58 14.05
CA LEU A 213 7.06 -4.74 13.17
C LEU A 213 6.53 -5.99 13.92
N PRO A 214 5.32 -5.93 14.49
CA PRO A 214 4.80 -6.97 15.40
C PRO A 214 4.72 -8.36 14.75
N ASP A 215 4.55 -8.42 13.43
CA ASP A 215 4.44 -9.66 12.66
C ASP A 215 5.80 -10.34 12.40
N ILE A 216 6.91 -9.63 12.59
CA ILE A 216 8.27 -10.16 12.41
C ILE A 216 8.76 -10.82 13.71
N PRO A 217 9.57 -11.90 13.64
CA PRO A 217 10.16 -12.52 14.83
C PRO A 217 10.87 -11.48 15.72
N PRO A 218 10.66 -11.52 17.07
CA PRO A 218 11.16 -10.51 17.99
C PRO A 218 12.64 -10.14 17.80
N PRO A 219 13.59 -11.06 17.60
CA PRO A 219 15.00 -10.68 17.45
C PRO A 219 15.31 -9.85 16.22
N LEU A 220 14.46 -9.90 15.17
CA LEU A 220 14.60 -9.06 13.97
C LEU A 220 13.92 -7.70 14.18
N GLY A 221 12.77 -7.67 14.86
CA GLY A 221 12.11 -6.42 15.27
C GLY A 221 12.99 -5.57 16.20
N ASP A 222 13.62 -6.21 17.20
CA ASP A 222 14.56 -5.56 18.12
C ASP A 222 15.80 -5.00 17.38
N TYR A 223 16.32 -5.77 16.42
CA TYR A 223 17.39 -5.28 15.55
C TYR A 223 16.95 -4.06 14.73
N ALA A 224 15.73 -4.08 14.17
CA ALA A 224 15.20 -2.95 13.43
C ALA A 224 15.05 -1.70 14.30
N ALA A 225 14.51 -1.85 15.53
CA ALA A 225 14.41 -0.76 16.50
C ALA A 225 15.77 -0.17 16.86
N ALA A 226 16.78 -1.04 17.11
CA ALA A 226 18.13 -0.61 17.42
C ALA A 226 18.79 0.15 16.24
N GLU A 227 18.60 -0.30 15.00
CA GLU A 227 19.14 0.37 13.82
C GLU A 227 18.49 1.73 13.57
N LEU A 228 17.17 1.85 13.75
CA LEU A 228 16.47 3.13 13.68
C LEU A 228 16.91 4.07 14.82
N GLY A 229 17.05 3.55 16.04
CA GLY A 229 17.54 4.33 17.19
C GLY A 229 18.96 4.88 16.98
N LYS A 230 19.89 4.11 16.36
CA LYS A 230 21.23 4.60 15.99
C LYS A 230 21.18 5.77 15.01
N ARG A 231 20.12 5.89 14.24
CA ARG A 231 19.87 7.00 13.30
C ARG A 231 19.16 8.19 13.97
N GLY A 232 18.91 8.11 15.28
CA GLY A 232 18.24 9.15 16.03
C GLY A 232 16.70 9.12 15.95
N VAL A 233 16.10 8.02 15.46
CA VAL A 233 14.66 7.86 15.47
C VAL A 233 14.17 7.62 16.91
N GLU A 234 13.20 8.42 17.33
CA GLU A 234 12.51 8.26 18.60
C GLU A 234 11.35 7.26 18.43
N ILE A 235 11.34 6.19 19.21
CA ILE A 235 10.32 5.13 19.09
C ILE A 235 9.46 5.10 20.34
N HIS A 236 8.16 5.35 20.16
CA HIS A 236 7.14 5.34 21.23
C HIS A 236 6.14 4.21 20.94
N VAL A 237 6.39 3.05 21.49
CA VAL A 237 5.50 1.88 21.44
C VAL A 237 4.57 1.85 22.66
N GLY A 238 3.44 1.13 22.57
CA GLY A 238 2.42 1.12 23.60
C GLY A 238 1.72 2.49 23.78
N THR A 239 1.79 3.35 22.75
CA THR A 239 1.32 4.73 22.80
C THR A 239 0.45 5.03 21.58
N THR A 240 -0.67 5.72 21.79
CA THR A 240 -1.61 6.11 20.73
C THR A 240 -1.47 7.59 20.36
N LEU A 241 -1.95 7.97 19.18
CA LEU A 241 -2.24 9.36 18.85
C LEU A 241 -3.58 9.75 19.50
N GLU A 242 -3.65 10.86 20.19
CA GLU A 242 -4.89 11.42 20.75
C GLU A 242 -5.48 12.52 19.88
N SER A 243 -4.64 13.40 19.37
CA SER A 243 -5.10 14.47 18.46
C SER A 243 -3.93 14.97 17.60
N VAL A 244 -4.26 15.64 16.52
CA VAL A 244 -3.30 16.34 15.67
C VAL A 244 -3.89 17.67 15.18
N SER A 245 -3.05 18.69 15.08
CA SER A 245 -3.35 19.98 14.46
C SER A 245 -2.34 20.27 13.33
N ALA A 246 -2.42 21.45 12.76
CA ALA A 246 -1.49 21.89 11.71
C ALA A 246 -0.03 22.00 12.19
N ASP A 247 0.20 22.08 13.51
CA ASP A 247 1.48 22.40 14.11
C ASP A 247 1.89 21.52 15.32
N GLU A 248 1.03 20.57 15.72
CA GLU A 248 1.30 19.71 16.89
C GLU A 248 0.60 18.35 16.77
N ALA A 249 1.27 17.30 17.23
CA ALA A 249 0.68 16.00 17.53
C ALA A 249 0.68 15.74 19.04
N VAL A 250 -0.44 15.24 19.58
CA VAL A 250 -0.60 14.89 21.00
C VAL A 250 -0.72 13.38 21.13
N LEU A 251 0.11 12.77 21.96
CA LEU A 251 0.13 11.33 22.21
C LEU A 251 -0.62 10.98 23.51
N GLY A 252 -1.05 9.72 23.64
CA GLY A 252 -1.83 9.18 24.74
C GLY A 252 -1.16 9.20 26.13
N ASN A 253 0.10 9.59 26.19
CA ASN A 253 0.84 9.87 27.42
C ASN A 253 0.96 11.38 27.71
N GLU A 254 0.08 12.19 27.13
CA GLU A 254 0.06 13.66 27.20
C GLU A 254 1.31 14.34 26.57
N MET A 255 2.18 13.58 25.89
CA MET A 255 3.33 14.13 25.20
C MET A 255 2.87 14.95 23.99
N ARG A 256 3.29 16.22 23.96
CA ARG A 256 3.07 17.13 22.85
C ARG A 256 4.31 17.20 21.97
N ILE A 257 4.13 17.01 20.68
CA ILE A 257 5.20 17.01 19.70
C ILE A 257 4.91 18.10 18.67
N PRO A 258 5.59 19.26 18.75
CA PRO A 258 5.49 20.27 17.71
C PRO A 258 5.96 19.69 16.37
N THR A 259 5.08 19.70 15.37
CA THR A 259 5.33 19.14 14.03
C THR A 259 4.38 19.72 13.01
N ASN A 260 4.82 19.86 11.77
CA ASN A 260 3.96 20.12 10.60
C ASN A 260 3.75 18.84 9.75
N THR A 261 4.22 17.68 10.24
CA THR A 261 4.17 16.43 9.48
C THR A 261 3.70 15.29 10.36
N LEU A 262 2.50 14.79 10.11
CA LEU A 262 2.00 13.55 10.67
C LEU A 262 1.65 12.58 9.55
N VAL A 263 2.37 11.44 9.50
CA VAL A 263 2.14 10.38 8.54
C VAL A 263 1.36 9.25 9.21
N TRP A 264 0.21 8.89 8.63
CA TRP A 264 -0.68 7.87 9.17
C TRP A 264 -0.54 6.54 8.42
N THR A 265 0.00 5.54 9.09
CA THR A 265 0.20 4.18 8.57
C THR A 265 -0.38 3.12 9.51
N ALA A 266 -1.25 3.53 10.46
CA ALA A 266 -1.81 2.67 11.51
C ALA A 266 -2.97 1.80 11.03
N GLY A 267 -2.66 0.90 10.11
CA GLY A 267 -3.54 -0.14 9.65
C GLY A 267 -4.42 0.20 8.45
N VAL A 268 -5.08 -0.83 7.97
CA VAL A 268 -6.01 -0.78 6.85
C VAL A 268 -7.38 -1.32 7.26
N THR A 269 -8.41 -0.91 6.54
CA THR A 269 -9.77 -1.44 6.67
C THR A 269 -10.25 -1.91 5.30
N PRO A 270 -11.09 -2.95 5.20
CA PRO A 270 -11.72 -3.31 3.94
C PRO A 270 -12.42 -2.11 3.31
N ASN A 271 -12.52 -2.13 1.98
CA ASN A 271 -13.16 -1.04 1.24
C ASN A 271 -14.58 -0.79 1.79
N PRO A 272 -14.93 0.44 2.21
CA PRO A 272 -16.25 0.75 2.79
C PRO A 272 -17.44 0.41 1.89
N ALA A 273 -17.28 0.45 0.56
CA ALA A 273 -18.31 0.08 -0.41
C ALA A 273 -18.88 -1.35 -0.17
N LEU A 274 -18.10 -2.24 0.45
CA LEU A 274 -18.57 -3.60 0.77
C LEU A 274 -19.77 -3.61 1.71
N ARG A 275 -19.96 -2.60 2.53
CA ARG A 275 -21.09 -2.50 3.47
C ARG A 275 -22.41 -2.15 2.78
N GLU A 276 -22.32 -1.63 1.55
CA GLU A 276 -23.47 -1.26 0.73
C GLU A 276 -23.94 -2.43 -0.17
N TRP A 277 -23.11 -3.47 -0.26
CA TRP A 277 -23.40 -4.65 -1.09
C TRP A 277 -24.01 -5.78 -0.28
N PRO A 278 -24.88 -6.61 -0.89
CA PRO A 278 -25.57 -7.71 -0.20
C PRO A 278 -24.64 -8.91 0.03
N LEU A 279 -23.55 -8.71 0.79
CA LEU A 279 -22.50 -9.70 1.03
C LEU A 279 -22.41 -10.07 2.51
N PRO A 280 -22.11 -11.33 2.87
CA PRO A 280 -21.79 -11.70 4.24
C PRO A 280 -20.46 -11.10 4.66
N LEU A 281 -20.49 -10.24 5.69
CA LEU A 281 -19.29 -9.58 6.19
C LEU A 281 -18.99 -10.00 7.63
N ASP A 282 -17.69 -10.15 7.94
CA ASP A 282 -17.25 -10.34 9.33
C ASP A 282 -17.30 -9.00 10.14
N GLU A 283 -17.02 -9.08 11.44
CA GLU A 283 -17.01 -7.92 12.35
C GLU A 283 -16.06 -6.79 11.91
N LYS A 284 -15.03 -7.11 11.09
CA LYS A 284 -14.07 -6.15 10.54
C LYS A 284 -14.50 -5.59 9.18
N GLY A 285 -15.64 -6.05 8.64
CA GLY A 285 -16.17 -5.65 7.33
C GLY A 285 -15.51 -6.36 6.16
N ARG A 286 -14.83 -7.51 6.36
CA ARG A 286 -14.29 -8.35 5.30
C ARG A 286 -15.34 -9.34 4.83
N ILE A 287 -15.36 -9.65 3.54
CA ILE A 287 -16.26 -10.65 2.95
C ILE A 287 -15.90 -12.02 3.54
N GLU A 288 -16.87 -12.72 4.08
CA GLU A 288 -16.70 -14.10 4.55
C GLU A 288 -16.67 -15.06 3.36
N VAL A 289 -15.64 -15.89 3.28
CA VAL A 289 -15.49 -16.90 2.25
C VAL A 289 -15.17 -18.26 2.84
N ASP A 290 -15.55 -19.31 2.10
CA ASP A 290 -15.18 -20.69 2.43
C ASP A 290 -13.70 -21.00 2.08
N GLN A 291 -13.29 -22.22 2.36
CA GLN A 291 -11.93 -22.70 2.05
C GLN A 291 -11.61 -22.75 0.54
N PHE A 292 -12.61 -22.66 -0.32
CA PHE A 292 -12.46 -22.61 -1.78
C PHE A 292 -12.49 -21.18 -2.33
N LEU A 293 -12.63 -20.16 -1.46
CA LEU A 293 -12.76 -18.73 -1.74
C LEU A 293 -14.14 -18.30 -2.26
N ARG A 294 -15.21 -19.10 -2.04
CA ARG A 294 -16.57 -18.75 -2.40
C ARG A 294 -17.22 -17.91 -1.31
N VAL A 295 -18.11 -17.02 -1.71
CA VAL A 295 -18.83 -16.11 -0.83
C VAL A 295 -20.14 -16.75 -0.38
N GLY A 296 -20.26 -17.11 0.89
CA GLY A 296 -21.49 -17.68 1.45
C GLY A 296 -22.03 -18.85 0.63
N GLU A 297 -23.33 -18.82 0.35
CA GLU A 297 -24.03 -19.84 -0.46
C GLU A 297 -24.03 -19.54 -1.97
N HIS A 298 -23.33 -18.46 -2.42
CA HIS A 298 -23.29 -18.06 -3.82
C HIS A 298 -22.25 -18.88 -4.60
N GLU A 299 -22.68 -19.82 -5.41
CA GLU A 299 -21.78 -20.71 -6.17
C GLU A 299 -20.88 -19.99 -7.17
N HIS A 300 -21.30 -18.81 -7.64
CA HIS A 300 -20.62 -18.02 -8.68
C HIS A 300 -20.02 -16.71 -8.17
N VAL A 301 -19.92 -16.52 -6.85
CA VAL A 301 -19.33 -15.32 -6.26
C VAL A 301 -18.11 -15.70 -5.42
N TRP A 302 -17.00 -15.05 -5.69
CA TRP A 302 -15.70 -15.32 -5.09
C TRP A 302 -15.11 -14.03 -4.52
N ALA A 303 -14.36 -14.14 -3.41
CA ALA A 303 -13.66 -12.99 -2.87
C ALA A 303 -12.30 -13.39 -2.32
N LEU A 304 -11.29 -12.51 -2.49
CA LEU A 304 -9.92 -12.74 -2.04
C LEU A 304 -9.12 -11.46 -1.88
N GLY A 305 -7.95 -11.57 -1.27
CA GLY A 305 -7.09 -10.44 -0.91
C GLY A 305 -7.59 -9.72 0.33
N ASP A 306 -7.20 -8.46 0.49
CA ASP A 306 -7.41 -7.69 1.72
C ASP A 306 -8.90 -7.43 2.05
N CYS A 307 -9.79 -7.56 1.07
CA CYS A 307 -11.23 -7.39 1.25
C CYS A 307 -11.94 -8.64 1.79
N ALA A 308 -11.28 -9.80 1.85
CA ALA A 308 -11.88 -11.06 2.26
C ALA A 308 -11.25 -11.66 3.52
N ARG A 309 -12.06 -12.35 4.32
CA ARG A 309 -11.61 -13.19 5.42
C ARG A 309 -11.36 -14.61 4.90
N VAL A 310 -10.14 -14.83 4.40
CA VAL A 310 -9.78 -16.10 3.74
C VAL A 310 -9.26 -17.11 4.77
N PRO A 311 -9.95 -18.25 4.98
CA PRO A 311 -9.45 -19.32 5.83
C PRO A 311 -8.24 -19.98 5.15
N ASN A 312 -7.24 -20.34 5.97
CA ASN A 312 -6.02 -20.98 5.49
C ASN A 312 -5.94 -22.40 6.06
N THR A 313 -6.03 -23.43 5.22
CA THR A 313 -6.01 -24.83 5.67
C THR A 313 -4.63 -25.31 6.16
N ARG A 314 -3.59 -24.49 6.04
CA ARG A 314 -2.25 -24.73 6.55
C ARG A 314 -1.86 -23.85 7.74
N GLY A 315 -2.81 -23.14 8.29
CA GLY A 315 -2.63 -22.26 9.46
C GLY A 315 -3.87 -22.25 10.33
N ASP A 316 -3.73 -21.85 11.59
CA ASP A 316 -4.81 -21.81 12.58
C ASP A 316 -5.65 -20.52 12.49
N GLN A 317 -5.21 -19.56 11.71
CA GLN A 317 -5.85 -18.24 11.57
C GLN A 317 -6.10 -17.92 10.09
N PRO A 318 -7.12 -17.11 9.80
CA PRO A 318 -7.30 -16.54 8.47
C PRO A 318 -6.08 -15.74 8.03
N ASP A 319 -5.84 -15.70 6.72
CA ASP A 319 -4.71 -14.96 6.15
C ASP A 319 -4.74 -13.47 6.53
N PRO A 320 -3.56 -12.89 6.86
CA PRO A 320 -3.42 -11.45 7.01
C PRO A 320 -3.49 -10.73 5.64
N PRO A 321 -3.87 -9.44 5.62
CA PRO A 321 -3.98 -8.64 4.39
C PRO A 321 -2.59 -8.28 3.84
N THR A 322 -1.96 -9.20 3.11
CA THR A 322 -0.64 -9.01 2.49
C THR A 322 -0.64 -9.39 1.01
N CYS A 323 0.22 -8.74 0.23
CA CYS A 323 0.39 -9.05 -1.18
C CYS A 323 0.81 -10.50 -1.43
N GLN A 324 1.55 -11.12 -0.51
CA GLN A 324 1.97 -12.52 -0.62
C GLN A 324 0.78 -13.47 -0.61
N HIS A 325 -0.16 -13.28 0.33
CA HIS A 325 -1.37 -14.08 0.42
C HIS A 325 -2.29 -13.83 -0.78
N ALA A 326 -2.52 -12.57 -1.13
CA ALA A 326 -3.33 -12.20 -2.28
C ALA A 326 -2.88 -12.88 -3.60
N LEU A 327 -1.58 -12.96 -3.86
CA LEU A 327 -1.01 -13.65 -5.02
C LEU A 327 -1.28 -15.16 -5.03
N ARG A 328 -1.22 -15.83 -3.86
CA ARG A 328 -1.44 -17.27 -3.76
C ARG A 328 -2.91 -17.60 -3.85
N GLN A 329 -3.75 -16.80 -3.21
CA GLN A 329 -5.20 -16.88 -3.31
C GLN A 329 -5.65 -16.72 -4.77
N ALA A 330 -5.11 -15.73 -5.51
CA ALA A 330 -5.42 -15.54 -6.92
C ALA A 330 -5.06 -16.77 -7.78
N ARG A 331 -3.89 -17.38 -7.54
CA ARG A 331 -3.48 -18.61 -8.23
C ARG A 331 -4.38 -19.80 -7.92
N ARG A 332 -4.83 -19.93 -6.66
CA ARG A 332 -5.75 -21.00 -6.25
C ARG A 332 -7.12 -20.77 -6.88
N LEU A 333 -7.65 -19.55 -6.80
CA LEU A 333 -8.94 -19.23 -7.38
C LEU A 333 -8.96 -19.49 -8.90
N ALA A 334 -7.95 -19.05 -9.64
CA ALA A 334 -7.89 -19.29 -11.08
C ALA A 334 -7.94 -20.80 -11.42
N LYS A 335 -7.30 -21.65 -10.61
CA LYS A 335 -7.41 -23.12 -10.76
C LYS A 335 -8.80 -23.62 -10.40
N ASN A 336 -9.41 -23.12 -9.34
CA ASN A 336 -10.73 -23.51 -8.88
C ASN A 336 -11.82 -23.15 -9.92
N LEU A 337 -11.69 -22.01 -10.57
CA LEU A 337 -12.61 -21.60 -11.66
C LEU A 337 -12.43 -22.40 -12.97
N THR A 338 -11.32 -23.09 -13.13
CA THR A 338 -10.99 -23.77 -14.41
C THR A 338 -10.89 -25.28 -14.31
N GLY A 339 -11.01 -25.83 -13.13
CA GLY A 339 -10.86 -27.27 -12.85
C GLY A 339 -11.65 -27.71 -11.64
N THR A 340 -11.25 -28.80 -11.04
CA THR A 340 -11.85 -29.27 -9.78
C THR A 340 -11.41 -28.35 -8.64
N PRO A 341 -12.35 -27.77 -7.88
CA PRO A 341 -12.03 -26.91 -6.77
C PRO A 341 -11.26 -27.64 -5.67
N GLU A 342 -10.17 -27.04 -5.20
CA GLU A 342 -9.37 -27.50 -4.08
C GLU A 342 -9.30 -26.43 -2.99
N PRO A 343 -9.21 -26.80 -1.71
CA PRO A 343 -9.06 -25.86 -0.61
C PRO A 343 -7.80 -24.99 -0.77
N TYR A 344 -7.91 -23.73 -0.35
CA TYR A 344 -6.76 -22.84 -0.26
C TYR A 344 -5.94 -23.16 1.00
N GLY A 345 -4.63 -23.22 0.84
CA GLY A 345 -3.70 -23.35 1.93
C GLY A 345 -2.31 -22.86 1.52
N TYR A 346 -1.73 -22.01 2.34
CA TYR A 346 -0.40 -21.46 2.15
C TYR A 346 0.38 -21.40 3.46
N LEU A 347 1.61 -21.87 3.43
CA LEU A 347 2.56 -21.68 4.52
C LEU A 347 3.48 -20.50 4.17
N MET A 348 3.51 -19.49 5.03
CA MET A 348 4.38 -18.34 4.83
C MET A 348 5.86 -18.77 4.90
N LEU A 349 6.61 -18.46 3.85
CA LEU A 349 8.02 -18.87 3.73
C LEU A 349 8.99 -17.85 4.31
N GLY A 350 8.50 -16.67 4.66
CA GLY A 350 9.31 -15.61 5.26
C GLY A 350 8.73 -14.23 5.11
N GLN A 351 9.37 -13.28 5.78
CA GLN A 351 9.00 -11.88 5.86
C GLN A 351 10.25 -11.02 5.67
N VAL A 352 10.09 -9.88 5.04
CA VAL A 352 11.21 -8.99 4.71
C VAL A 352 10.81 -7.53 4.94
N ALA A 353 11.77 -6.70 5.38
CA ALA A 353 11.57 -5.25 5.47
C ALA A 353 12.88 -4.50 5.21
N THR A 354 12.78 -3.34 4.55
CA THR A 354 13.89 -2.41 4.41
C THR A 354 13.98 -1.47 5.62
N LEU A 355 15.20 -1.09 5.98
CA LEU A 355 15.50 -0.13 7.05
C LEU A 355 16.30 1.06 6.50
N GLY A 356 16.00 1.44 5.26
CA GLY A 356 16.74 2.44 4.52
C GLY A 356 17.93 1.88 3.75
N ARG A 357 18.85 2.76 3.33
CA ARG A 357 19.93 2.44 2.41
C ARG A 357 20.86 1.37 2.97
N HIS A 358 21.00 0.25 2.26
CA HIS A 358 21.86 -0.89 2.56
C HIS A 358 21.58 -1.61 3.89
N LYS A 359 20.42 -1.38 4.49
CA LYS A 359 19.99 -2.03 5.72
C LYS A 359 18.60 -2.65 5.57
N GLY A 360 18.44 -3.84 6.08
CA GLY A 360 17.16 -4.55 6.07
C GLY A 360 17.18 -5.75 6.99
N ILE A 361 16.03 -6.35 7.09
CA ILE A 361 15.79 -7.60 7.80
C ILE A 361 15.04 -8.54 6.88
N ALA A 362 15.37 -9.82 6.96
CA ALA A 362 14.65 -10.87 6.27
C ALA A 362 14.59 -12.12 7.14
N GLU A 363 13.42 -12.70 7.24
CA GLU A 363 13.24 -14.03 7.75
C GLU A 363 12.90 -14.94 6.57
N VAL A 364 13.67 -16.01 6.37
CA VAL A 364 13.46 -16.95 5.28
C VAL A 364 13.60 -18.36 5.84
N LEU A 365 12.51 -19.12 5.83
CA LEU A 365 12.44 -20.49 6.36
C LEU A 365 12.96 -20.62 7.82
N GLY A 366 12.67 -19.62 8.66
CA GLY A 366 13.12 -19.57 10.05
C GLY A 366 14.52 -18.99 10.25
N LEU A 367 15.27 -18.71 9.16
CA LEU A 367 16.58 -18.07 9.24
C LEU A 367 16.46 -16.54 9.22
N GLY A 368 16.90 -15.87 10.28
CA GLY A 368 16.91 -14.42 10.40
C GLY A 368 18.17 -13.79 9.81
N LEU A 369 18.01 -12.97 8.76
CA LEU A 369 19.08 -12.19 8.11
C LEU A 369 18.95 -10.71 8.47
N ARG A 370 20.08 -10.01 8.62
CA ARG A 370 20.15 -8.62 9.10
C ARG A 370 21.13 -7.79 8.28
N GLY A 371 20.98 -6.46 8.34
CA GLY A 371 21.88 -5.53 7.71
C GLY A 371 21.90 -5.63 6.19
N PHE A 372 23.07 -5.65 5.58
CA PHE A 372 23.22 -5.72 4.12
C PHE A 372 22.63 -7.00 3.53
N LEU A 373 22.81 -8.16 4.16
CA LEU A 373 22.23 -9.42 3.67
C LEU A 373 20.69 -9.39 3.72
N GLY A 374 20.10 -8.88 4.81
CA GLY A 374 18.66 -8.67 4.90
C GLY A 374 18.14 -7.76 3.81
N TRP A 375 18.80 -6.63 3.57
CA TRP A 375 18.48 -5.68 2.52
C TRP A 375 18.60 -6.29 1.11
N TRP A 376 19.66 -7.04 0.84
CA TRP A 376 19.87 -7.69 -0.45
C TRP A 376 18.80 -8.74 -0.73
N VAL A 377 18.44 -9.56 0.26
CA VAL A 377 17.38 -10.56 0.15
C VAL A 377 16.03 -9.89 -0.07
N THR A 378 15.71 -8.82 0.65
CA THR A 378 14.48 -8.05 0.49
C THR A 378 14.32 -7.53 -0.95
N ARG A 379 15.35 -6.88 -1.49
CA ARG A 379 15.33 -6.36 -2.88
C ARG A 379 15.24 -7.48 -3.90
N SER A 380 16.02 -8.55 -3.73
CA SER A 380 15.99 -9.71 -4.63
C SER A 380 14.61 -10.36 -4.65
N TYR A 381 13.99 -10.52 -3.48
CA TYR A 381 12.65 -11.05 -3.36
C TYR A 381 11.60 -10.16 -4.07
N HIS A 382 11.62 -8.86 -3.84
CA HIS A 382 10.69 -7.94 -4.49
C HIS A 382 10.92 -7.87 -6.00
N LEU A 383 12.16 -7.88 -6.46
CA LEU A 383 12.48 -7.94 -7.88
C LEU A 383 11.97 -9.24 -8.52
N TYR A 384 12.12 -10.38 -7.83
CA TYR A 384 11.59 -11.66 -8.31
C TYR A 384 10.07 -11.63 -8.46
N GLN A 385 9.36 -11.08 -7.47
CA GLN A 385 7.90 -11.03 -7.43
C GLN A 385 7.28 -9.94 -8.33
N LEU A 386 8.02 -8.90 -8.67
CA LEU A 386 7.56 -7.83 -9.55
C LEU A 386 7.17 -8.41 -10.93
N PRO A 387 5.92 -8.25 -11.39
CA PRO A 387 5.53 -8.75 -12.69
C PRO A 387 6.17 -7.95 -13.83
N LEU A 388 6.27 -8.59 -15.00
CA LEU A 388 6.84 -8.07 -16.24
C LEU A 388 8.36 -7.81 -16.16
N TRP A 389 9.12 -8.46 -17.04
CA TRP A 389 10.58 -8.35 -17.09
C TRP A 389 11.07 -6.92 -17.36
N GLN A 390 10.31 -6.15 -18.18
CA GLN A 390 10.63 -4.74 -18.47
C GLN A 390 10.60 -3.88 -17.18
N ARG A 391 9.71 -4.17 -16.25
CA ARG A 391 9.66 -3.49 -14.96
C ARG A 391 10.84 -3.86 -14.07
N LYS A 392 11.21 -5.14 -14.07
CA LYS A 392 12.42 -5.62 -13.36
C LYS A 392 13.67 -4.91 -13.84
N VAL A 393 13.85 -4.78 -15.16
CA VAL A 393 15.01 -4.08 -15.74
C VAL A 393 15.03 -2.61 -15.30
N ARG A 394 13.89 -1.90 -15.39
CA ARG A 394 13.80 -0.50 -14.96
C ARG A 394 14.17 -0.32 -13.48
N VAL A 395 13.63 -1.15 -12.61
CA VAL A 395 13.95 -1.13 -11.17
C VAL A 395 15.44 -1.41 -10.92
N VAL A 396 16.04 -2.37 -11.62
CA VAL A 396 17.48 -2.65 -11.52
C VAL A 396 18.32 -1.45 -11.99
N VAL A 397 17.91 -0.77 -13.06
CA VAL A 397 18.58 0.44 -13.55
C VAL A 397 18.52 1.55 -12.49
N ASP A 398 17.33 1.82 -11.93
CA ASP A 398 17.18 2.83 -10.88
C ASP A 398 18.06 2.51 -9.66
N TRP A 399 18.03 1.25 -9.19
CA TRP A 399 18.89 0.83 -8.10
C TRP A 399 20.37 0.96 -8.42
N THR A 400 20.77 0.70 -9.67
CA THR A 400 22.16 0.87 -10.11
C THR A 400 22.56 2.34 -10.11
N VAL A 401 21.68 3.22 -10.63
CA VAL A 401 21.90 4.68 -10.57
C VAL A 401 22.03 5.15 -9.13
N ALA A 402 21.13 4.68 -8.23
CA ALA A 402 21.17 5.04 -6.82
C ALA A 402 22.43 4.57 -6.05
N LEU A 403 23.21 3.62 -6.60
CA LEU A 403 24.52 3.27 -6.01
C LEU A 403 25.58 4.35 -6.23
N PHE A 404 25.56 5.01 -7.39
CA PHE A 404 26.58 5.97 -7.81
C PHE A 404 26.16 7.42 -7.60
N PHE A 405 24.86 7.69 -7.71
CA PHE A 405 24.28 9.02 -7.59
C PHE A 405 23.42 9.11 -6.34
N ARG A 406 23.28 10.31 -5.81
CA ARG A 406 22.39 10.57 -4.68
C ARG A 406 20.98 10.81 -5.18
N ARG A 407 20.05 10.81 -4.25
CA ARG A 407 18.64 11.08 -4.53
C ARG A 407 18.44 12.49 -5.07
N ASP A 408 17.57 12.63 -6.04
CA ASP A 408 17.10 13.92 -6.53
C ASP A 408 16.29 14.63 -5.43
N ILE A 409 16.49 15.95 -5.30
CA ILE A 409 15.84 16.79 -4.31
C ILE A 409 14.85 17.79 -4.92
N SER A 410 14.53 17.66 -6.21
CA SER A 410 13.54 18.52 -6.85
C SER A 410 12.15 18.28 -6.27
N GLU A 411 11.50 19.34 -5.81
CA GLU A 411 10.11 19.33 -5.41
C GLU A 411 9.22 19.55 -6.62
N LEU A 412 8.38 18.56 -6.96
CA LEU A 412 7.44 18.62 -8.08
C LEU A 412 6.04 19.00 -7.58
N GLY A 413 5.92 20.11 -6.86
CA GLY A 413 4.72 20.52 -6.13
C GLY A 413 3.47 20.76 -7.01
N GLN A 414 3.68 21.07 -8.29
CA GLN A 414 2.59 21.31 -9.25
C GLN A 414 2.18 20.06 -10.05
N LEU A 415 2.70 18.89 -9.71
CA LEU A 415 2.39 17.66 -10.42
C LEU A 415 0.89 17.33 -10.32
N GLY A 416 0.21 17.24 -11.45
CA GLY A 416 -1.23 17.03 -11.54
C GLY A 416 -2.10 18.30 -11.40
N HIS A 417 -1.50 19.46 -11.16
CA HIS A 417 -2.19 20.73 -11.04
C HIS A 417 -1.53 21.78 -11.97
N PRO A 418 -1.67 21.64 -13.30
CA PRO A 418 -1.09 22.59 -14.23
C PRO A 418 -1.72 23.98 -14.04
N GLU A 419 -0.92 25.03 -14.24
CA GLU A 419 -1.43 26.40 -14.25
C GLU A 419 -2.46 26.56 -15.37
N LYS A 420 -3.54 27.30 -15.09
CA LYS A 420 -4.51 27.65 -16.13
C LYS A 420 -3.87 28.62 -17.12
N LEU A 421 -4.14 28.43 -18.40
CA LEU A 421 -3.81 29.43 -19.42
C LEU A 421 -4.58 30.72 -19.08
N SER A 422 -3.86 31.80 -18.86
CA SER A 422 -4.43 33.15 -18.61
C SER A 422 -4.86 33.79 -19.90
#